data_90b82ac721a675a384f06194d4f0b9d8
#
_entry.id   90b82ac721a675a384f06194d4f0b9d8
#
_cell.length_a   1.000
_cell.length_b   1.000
_cell.length_c   1.000
_cell.angle_alpha   90.00
_cell.angle_beta   90.00
_cell.angle_gamma   90.00
#
_symmetry.space_group_name_H-M   'P 1'
#
loop_
_entity.id
_entity.type
_entity.pdbx_description
1 polymer ?
#
loop_
_entity_poly.entity_id
_entity_poly.type
_entity_poly.pdbx_seq_one_letter_code
_entity_poly.pdbx_strand_id
1 'polypeptide(L)'
;MTFPVSSVDFTQRLALGLEPIDVQRRHRVATVLDVLREGKPGTLEQVARHDSCVHAFLQRPSLAGPFDLRLTDDSRRYVPRRLSVPLALPAPTKLSPGLFPGAAYDCTSRATGIRGLATRGGQAMRWARIEARLPADTAVTGTVVGRAHGDDRGEFLLLLGVEAAAIGDLPPTIDLEVVVYGPLPAPPVPATPDLPSLDPLWDLPLEVVPTVAPDDVTPGLQLPPGYGFTSTSHPTVSFDMGRLKSVPPIVFQ
;
A
#
# COMPACT_ATOMS: atom_id res chain seq x y z
N MET A 1 42.03 10.70 -45.32
CA MET A 1 40.59 10.41 -45.36
C MET A 1 40.08 10.38 -43.93
N THR A 2 39.37 11.39 -43.47
CA THR A 2 38.78 11.45 -42.13
C THR A 2 37.32 11.00 -42.27
N PHE A 3 37.00 9.88 -41.67
CA PHE A 3 35.62 9.42 -41.64
C PHE A 3 34.84 10.30 -40.61
N PRO A 4 33.67 10.83 -40.96
CA PRO A 4 32.87 11.52 -40.00
C PRO A 4 32.39 10.53 -38.95
N VAL A 5 32.76 10.75 -37.70
CA VAL A 5 32.16 10.05 -36.55
C VAL A 5 30.76 10.58 -36.43
N SER A 6 29.77 9.84 -36.92
CA SER A 6 28.35 10.16 -36.64
C SER A 6 28.11 9.84 -35.19
N SER A 7 28.03 10.86 -34.33
CA SER A 7 27.49 10.73 -32.98
C SER A 7 26.00 10.44 -33.09
N VAL A 8 25.59 9.30 -32.63
CA VAL A 8 24.16 8.99 -32.47
C VAL A 8 23.77 9.47 -31.10
N ASP A 9 23.05 10.57 -31.02
CA ASP A 9 22.47 11.05 -29.78
C ASP A 9 21.29 10.16 -29.37
N PHE A 10 21.49 9.34 -28.36
CA PHE A 10 20.41 8.57 -27.74
C PHE A 10 19.69 9.43 -26.68
N THR A 11 18.52 9.93 -27.01
CA THR A 11 17.66 10.58 -26.04
C THR A 11 16.74 9.57 -25.39
N GLN A 12 16.99 9.24 -24.12
CA GLN A 12 16.07 8.42 -23.32
C GLN A 12 15.06 9.34 -22.62
N ARG A 13 13.78 9.02 -22.80
CA ARG A 13 12.67 9.77 -22.14
C ARG A 13 12.12 8.96 -20.98
N LEU A 14 11.81 9.65 -19.88
CA LEU A 14 11.12 9.07 -18.75
C LEU A 14 9.66 8.81 -19.12
N ALA A 15 9.17 7.60 -18.86
CA ALA A 15 7.76 7.24 -19.00
C ALA A 15 7.04 7.33 -17.64
N LEU A 16 7.66 6.78 -16.59
CA LEU A 16 7.14 6.79 -15.22
C LEU A 16 8.29 6.99 -14.24
N GLY A 17 8.12 7.94 -13.32
CA GLY A 17 8.93 8.11 -12.12
C GLY A 17 8.14 7.68 -10.90
N LEU A 18 8.62 6.68 -10.15
CA LEU A 18 7.99 6.18 -8.95
C LEU A 18 8.82 6.57 -7.73
N GLU A 19 8.20 7.29 -6.80
CA GLU A 19 8.80 7.81 -5.57
C GLU A 19 8.03 7.30 -4.35
N PRO A 20 8.33 6.10 -3.81
CA PRO A 20 7.62 5.56 -2.66
C PRO A 20 7.76 6.44 -1.43
N ILE A 21 6.65 6.69 -0.72
CA ILE A 21 6.55 7.55 0.45
C ILE A 21 6.12 6.71 1.67
N ASP A 22 6.81 6.88 2.78
CA ASP A 22 6.37 6.38 4.07
C ASP A 22 5.16 7.17 4.55
N VAL A 23 4.00 6.55 4.68
CA VAL A 23 2.75 7.22 5.04
C VAL A 23 2.77 7.81 6.45
N GLN A 24 3.54 7.22 7.37
CA GLN A 24 3.64 7.69 8.75
C GLN A 24 4.61 8.85 8.92
N ARG A 25 5.75 8.76 8.24
CA ARG A 25 6.82 9.76 8.33
C ARG A 25 6.70 10.86 7.28
N ARG A 26 5.85 10.65 6.27
CA ARG A 26 5.60 11.57 5.15
C ARG A 26 6.85 11.98 4.38
N HIS A 27 7.80 11.07 4.28
CA HIS A 27 9.02 11.28 3.52
C HIS A 27 9.32 10.08 2.61
N ARG A 28 10.24 10.28 1.67
CA ARG A 28 10.70 9.22 0.76
C ARG A 28 11.22 8.03 1.52
N VAL A 29 10.88 6.84 1.05
CA VAL A 29 11.43 5.60 1.57
C VAL A 29 12.87 5.48 1.12
N ALA A 30 13.81 5.56 2.08
CA ALA A 30 15.24 5.48 1.81
C ALA A 30 15.75 4.03 1.74
N THR A 31 15.01 3.07 2.33
CA THR A 31 15.39 1.65 2.30
C THR A 31 15.29 1.08 0.89
N VAL A 32 16.04 0.01 0.64
CA VAL A 32 15.98 -0.71 -0.63
C VAL A 32 14.61 -1.38 -0.72
N LEU A 33 13.88 -1.04 -1.76
CA LEU A 33 12.62 -1.66 -2.14
C LEU A 33 12.83 -2.36 -3.47
N ASP A 34 12.23 -3.52 -3.64
CA ASP A 34 12.09 -4.15 -4.93
C ASP A 34 10.84 -3.61 -5.61
N VAL A 35 11.06 -2.94 -6.73
CA VAL A 35 10.00 -2.51 -7.63
C VAL A 35 10.07 -3.36 -8.89
N LEU A 36 9.04 -4.17 -9.07
CA LEU A 36 8.96 -5.14 -10.16
C LEU A 36 7.80 -4.76 -11.09
N ARG A 37 8.05 -4.76 -12.38
CA ARG A 37 7.00 -4.66 -13.39
C ARG A 37 6.50 -6.06 -13.70
N GLU A 38 5.18 -6.25 -13.64
CA GLU A 38 4.54 -7.46 -14.12
C GLU A 38 4.43 -7.39 -15.64
N GLY A 39 5.06 -8.35 -16.32
CA GLY A 39 4.98 -8.52 -17.76
C GLY A 39 3.92 -9.53 -18.18
N LYS A 40 4.25 -10.38 -19.16
CA LYS A 40 3.45 -11.56 -19.51
C LYS A 40 3.30 -12.47 -18.29
N PRO A 41 2.23 -13.30 -18.19
CA PRO A 41 2.02 -14.17 -17.03
C PRO A 41 3.32 -14.86 -16.57
N GLY A 42 3.69 -14.62 -15.30
CA GLY A 42 4.89 -15.21 -14.69
C GLY A 42 6.22 -14.49 -14.94
N THR A 43 6.23 -13.33 -15.63
CA THR A 43 7.47 -12.55 -15.81
C THR A 43 7.45 -11.30 -14.95
N LEU A 44 8.52 -11.12 -14.17
CA LEU A 44 8.76 -9.91 -13.37
C LEU A 44 10.04 -9.24 -13.89
N GLU A 45 9.94 -7.96 -14.24
CA GLU A 45 11.09 -7.15 -14.67
C GLU A 45 11.44 -6.17 -13.55
N GLN A 46 12.66 -6.24 -13.05
CA GLN A 46 13.12 -5.31 -12.02
C GLN A 46 13.29 -3.90 -12.61
N VAL A 47 12.83 -2.92 -11.86
CA VAL A 47 12.92 -1.52 -12.24
C VAL A 47 14.17 -0.89 -11.66
N ALA A 48 14.94 -0.21 -12.50
CA ALA A 48 16.14 0.47 -12.06
C ALA A 48 15.82 1.56 -11.02
N ARG A 49 16.53 1.50 -9.89
CA ARG A 49 16.51 2.56 -8.88
C ARG A 49 17.61 3.57 -9.19
N HIS A 50 17.25 4.84 -9.21
CA HIS A 50 18.19 5.93 -9.30
C HIS A 50 18.72 6.31 -7.90
N ASP A 51 19.90 6.92 -7.81
CA ASP A 51 20.52 7.36 -6.55
C ASP A 51 19.64 8.31 -5.73
N SER A 52 18.73 9.03 -6.39
CA SER A 52 17.71 9.86 -5.73
C SER A 52 16.58 9.06 -5.05
N CYS A 53 16.68 7.73 -4.96
CA CYS A 53 15.63 6.83 -4.47
C CYS A 53 14.35 6.79 -5.33
N VAL A 54 14.39 7.32 -6.53
CA VAL A 54 13.30 7.23 -7.51
C VAL A 54 13.51 6.01 -8.41
N HIS A 55 12.45 5.24 -8.63
CA HIS A 55 12.48 4.17 -9.63
C HIS A 55 12.03 4.75 -10.97
N ALA A 56 12.85 4.55 -12.01
CA ALA A 56 12.64 5.18 -13.31
C ALA A 56 12.34 4.15 -14.38
N PHE A 57 11.21 4.31 -15.06
CA PHE A 57 10.90 3.60 -16.30
C PHE A 57 11.18 4.50 -17.49
N LEU A 58 12.02 4.02 -18.38
CA LEU A 58 12.31 4.73 -19.61
C LEU A 58 11.33 4.35 -20.71
N GLN A 59 10.98 5.32 -21.54
CA GLN A 59 10.08 5.11 -22.66
C GLN A 59 10.69 4.13 -23.66
N ARG A 60 9.93 3.09 -24.02
CA ARG A 60 10.27 2.12 -25.04
C ARG A 60 9.10 2.01 -26.04
N PRO A 61 9.32 1.69 -27.31
CA PRO A 61 8.26 1.57 -28.32
C PRO A 61 7.18 0.54 -27.97
N SER A 62 7.53 -0.46 -27.16
CA SER A 62 6.61 -1.52 -26.71
C SER A 62 5.78 -1.15 -25.49
N LEU A 63 5.93 0.07 -24.93
CA LEU A 63 5.19 0.50 -23.77
C LEU A 63 3.82 1.04 -24.19
N ALA A 64 2.80 0.22 -24.01
CA ALA A 64 1.41 0.60 -24.25
C ALA A 64 0.56 0.08 -23.08
N GLY A 65 -0.46 0.86 -22.67
CA GLY A 65 -1.40 0.48 -21.63
C GLY A 65 -0.93 0.74 -20.20
N PRO A 66 -1.72 0.33 -19.21
CA PRO A 66 -1.37 0.47 -17.81
C PRO A 66 -0.18 -0.44 -17.46
N PHE A 67 0.60 -0.01 -16.46
CA PHE A 67 1.66 -0.82 -15.87
C PHE A 67 1.19 -1.41 -14.57
N ASP A 68 1.29 -2.72 -14.46
CA ASP A 68 1.13 -3.41 -13.18
C ASP A 68 2.51 -3.52 -12.52
N LEU A 69 2.58 -2.96 -11.32
CA LEU A 69 3.81 -2.89 -10.53
C LEU A 69 3.62 -3.59 -9.20
N ARG A 70 4.65 -4.31 -8.75
CA ARG A 70 4.76 -4.78 -7.37
C ARG A 70 5.84 -4.01 -6.65
N LEU A 71 5.52 -3.53 -5.46
CA LEU A 71 6.42 -2.90 -4.52
C LEU A 71 6.56 -3.84 -3.33
N THR A 72 7.76 -4.33 -3.10
CA THR A 72 8.05 -5.28 -2.01
C THR A 72 9.24 -4.82 -1.18
N ASP A 73 9.23 -5.21 0.08
CA ASP A 73 10.29 -4.93 1.05
C ASP A 73 10.64 -6.23 1.80
N ASP A 74 11.76 -6.83 1.46
CA ASP A 74 12.24 -8.07 2.07
C ASP A 74 12.46 -7.94 3.58
N SER A 75 12.73 -6.72 4.06
CA SER A 75 12.87 -6.45 5.49
C SER A 75 11.53 -6.42 6.25
N ARG A 76 10.39 -6.50 5.54
CA ARG A 76 9.02 -6.43 6.09
C ARG A 76 8.72 -5.17 6.89
N ARG A 77 9.43 -4.09 6.66
CA ARG A 77 9.11 -2.78 7.24
C ARG A 77 7.83 -2.22 6.63
N TYR A 78 7.59 -2.51 5.36
CA TYR A 78 6.40 -2.07 4.64
C TYR A 78 5.62 -3.25 4.09
N VAL A 79 4.30 -3.11 4.10
CA VAL A 79 3.40 -4.08 3.48
C VAL A 79 3.52 -3.97 1.96
N PRO A 80 3.66 -5.10 1.24
CA PRO A 80 3.68 -5.12 -0.22
C PRO A 80 2.45 -4.46 -0.84
N ARG A 81 2.65 -3.82 -2.00
CA ARG A 81 1.56 -3.25 -2.81
C ARG A 81 1.68 -3.67 -4.26
N ARG A 82 0.54 -3.83 -4.91
CA ARG A 82 0.42 -4.10 -6.34
C ARG A 82 -0.44 -3.02 -6.98
N LEU A 83 0.15 -2.26 -7.91
CA LEU A 83 -0.45 -1.06 -8.47
C LEU A 83 -0.63 -1.21 -9.97
N SER A 84 -1.80 -0.86 -10.51
CA SER A 84 -2.01 -0.65 -11.94
C SER A 84 -1.95 0.84 -12.24
N VAL A 85 -0.87 1.27 -12.90
CA VAL A 85 -0.57 2.67 -13.15
C VAL A 85 -0.88 3.03 -14.59
N PRO A 86 -1.82 3.96 -14.85
CA PRO A 86 -2.07 4.44 -16.20
C PRO A 86 -0.89 5.27 -16.71
N LEU A 87 -0.49 5.06 -17.96
CA LEU A 87 0.53 5.88 -18.61
C LEU A 87 -0.09 6.91 -19.53
N ALA A 88 0.30 8.17 -19.34
CA ALA A 88 -0.13 9.29 -20.18
C ALA A 88 0.96 9.68 -21.19
N LEU A 89 1.43 8.73 -22.01
CA LEU A 89 2.44 9.01 -23.02
C LEU A 89 1.94 10.04 -24.05
N PRO A 90 2.78 10.97 -24.52
CA PRO A 90 4.22 11.04 -24.32
C PRO A 90 4.70 11.78 -23.06
N ALA A 91 3.80 12.30 -22.23
CA ALA A 91 4.17 13.01 -20.99
C ALA A 91 4.62 12.00 -19.92
N PRO A 92 5.69 12.30 -19.16
CA PRO A 92 6.10 11.46 -18.05
C PRO A 92 5.06 11.52 -16.92
N THR A 93 4.76 10.35 -16.33
CA THR A 93 3.93 10.25 -15.13
C THR A 93 4.84 10.20 -13.90
N LYS A 94 4.52 11.00 -12.88
CA LYS A 94 5.11 10.87 -11.55
C LYS A 94 4.08 10.27 -10.62
N LEU A 95 4.49 9.27 -9.84
CA LEU A 95 3.65 8.62 -8.84
C LEU A 95 4.41 8.53 -7.52
N SER A 96 3.75 8.86 -6.43
CA SER A 96 4.32 8.81 -5.07
C SER A 96 3.48 7.88 -4.19
N PRO A 97 3.55 6.54 -4.40
CA PRO A 97 2.71 5.60 -3.66
C PRO A 97 3.08 5.58 -2.18
N GLY A 98 2.07 5.70 -1.32
CA GLY A 98 2.23 5.54 0.12
C GLY A 98 2.51 4.09 0.49
N LEU A 99 3.55 3.84 1.28
CA LEU A 99 3.83 2.53 1.85
C LEU A 99 3.41 2.50 3.31
N PHE A 100 2.64 1.48 3.67
CA PHE A 100 2.09 1.29 5.00
C PHE A 100 3.01 0.45 5.87
N PRO A 101 3.09 0.75 7.18
CA PRO A 101 3.89 0.00 8.14
C PRO A 101 3.58 -1.50 8.13
N GLY A 102 4.61 -2.32 7.99
CA GLY A 102 4.56 -3.77 8.12
C GLY A 102 5.01 -4.26 9.52
N ALA A 103 5.18 -5.56 9.64
CA ALA A 103 5.50 -6.20 10.93
C ALA A 103 6.83 -5.73 11.55
N ALA A 104 7.84 -5.46 10.71
CA ALA A 104 9.17 -5.02 11.14
C ALA A 104 9.36 -3.49 11.07
N TYR A 105 8.27 -2.72 10.98
CA TYR A 105 8.35 -1.27 10.97
C TYR A 105 8.89 -0.72 12.29
N ASP A 106 9.87 0.17 12.18
CA ASP A 106 10.49 0.82 13.34
C ASP A 106 9.64 1.99 13.84
N CYS A 107 8.81 1.70 14.84
CA CYS A 107 7.97 2.70 15.47
C CYS A 107 8.79 3.58 16.42
N THR A 108 8.49 4.87 16.47
CA THR A 108 9.03 5.74 17.52
C THR A 108 8.51 5.28 18.89
N SER A 109 9.29 5.55 19.96
CA SER A 109 8.93 5.18 21.34
C SER A 109 7.63 5.84 21.84
N ARG A 110 7.13 6.85 21.11
CA ARG A 110 5.90 7.59 21.45
C ARG A 110 4.79 7.37 20.42
N ALA A 111 4.90 6.37 19.55
CA ALA A 111 3.86 6.06 18.61
C ALA A 111 2.59 5.59 19.35
N THR A 112 1.44 6.12 18.94
CA THR A 112 0.13 5.64 19.38
C THR A 112 -0.42 4.71 18.32
N GLY A 113 -0.75 3.49 18.71
CA GLY A 113 -1.26 2.53 17.72
C GLY A 113 -1.58 1.16 18.30
N ILE A 114 -2.02 0.30 17.41
CA ILE A 114 -2.33 -1.10 17.72
C ILE A 114 -1.68 -2.05 16.71
N ARG A 115 -1.28 -3.22 17.22
CA ARG A 115 -1.00 -4.40 16.41
C ARG A 115 -2.15 -5.38 16.53
N GLY A 116 -2.61 -5.91 15.41
CA GLY A 116 -3.73 -6.82 15.38
C GLY A 116 -3.62 -7.84 14.25
N LEU A 117 -4.58 -8.73 14.22
CA LEU A 117 -4.77 -9.76 13.20
C LEU A 117 -6.19 -9.62 12.66
N ALA A 118 -6.33 -9.52 11.35
CA ALA A 118 -7.62 -9.63 10.67
C ALA A 118 -7.87 -11.09 10.32
N THR A 119 -9.07 -11.60 10.62
CA THR A 119 -9.43 -13.00 10.37
C THR A 119 -10.78 -13.12 9.65
N ARG A 120 -10.93 -14.16 8.84
CA ARG A 120 -12.21 -14.55 8.21
C ARG A 120 -12.40 -16.05 8.37
N GLY A 121 -13.54 -16.46 8.95
CA GLY A 121 -13.81 -17.89 9.19
C GLY A 121 -12.74 -18.60 10.03
N GLY A 122 -12.10 -17.88 10.97
CA GLY A 122 -11.01 -18.42 11.80
C GLY A 122 -9.65 -18.50 11.12
N GLN A 123 -9.54 -18.10 9.85
CA GLN A 123 -8.29 -18.05 9.11
C GLN A 123 -7.78 -16.60 8.98
N ALA A 124 -6.47 -16.40 8.83
CA ALA A 124 -5.88 -15.10 8.59
C ALA A 124 -6.45 -14.48 7.30
N MET A 125 -6.93 -13.24 7.38
CA MET A 125 -7.39 -12.50 6.22
C MET A 125 -6.25 -11.68 5.64
N ARG A 126 -5.63 -12.23 4.61
CA ARG A 126 -4.51 -11.60 3.89
C ARG A 126 -4.95 -10.27 3.26
N TRP A 127 -4.04 -9.33 3.23
CA TRP A 127 -4.17 -8.05 2.51
C TRP A 127 -5.36 -7.17 2.94
N ALA A 128 -5.82 -7.30 4.19
CA ALA A 128 -6.87 -6.43 4.73
C ALA A 128 -6.51 -4.94 4.60
N ARG A 129 -7.51 -4.08 4.52
CA ARG A 129 -7.35 -2.63 4.65
C ARG A 129 -8.02 -2.19 5.93
N ILE A 130 -7.34 -1.39 6.72
CA ILE A 130 -7.77 -1.04 8.08
C ILE A 130 -7.80 0.49 8.23
N GLU A 131 -8.86 1.01 8.84
CA GLU A 131 -8.97 2.41 9.23
C GLU A 131 -9.32 2.54 10.70
N ALA A 132 -8.71 3.50 11.40
CA ALA A 132 -9.21 4.00 12.67
C ALA A 132 -10.01 5.27 12.41
N ARG A 133 -11.22 5.34 12.97
CA ARG A 133 -12.15 6.45 12.80
C ARG A 133 -12.61 6.97 14.14
N LEU A 134 -12.86 8.27 14.21
CA LEU A 134 -13.60 8.84 15.33
C LEU A 134 -15.01 8.24 15.35
N PRO A 135 -15.55 7.90 16.55
CA PRO A 135 -16.91 7.42 16.65
C PRO A 135 -17.90 8.44 16.04
N ALA A 136 -18.84 7.95 15.27
CA ALA A 136 -19.92 8.73 14.68
C ALA A 136 -21.25 8.08 14.99
N ASP A 137 -22.36 8.83 14.78
CA ASP A 137 -23.71 8.32 15.02
C ASP A 137 -24.07 7.10 14.17
N THR A 138 -23.42 6.99 13.01
CA THR A 138 -23.52 5.83 12.13
C THR A 138 -22.11 5.28 11.83
N ALA A 139 -21.98 3.96 11.90
CA ALA A 139 -20.73 3.27 11.56
C ALA A 139 -20.15 3.76 10.21
N VAL A 140 -18.83 3.93 10.16
CA VAL A 140 -18.09 4.22 8.93
C VAL A 140 -18.19 5.67 8.39
N THR A 141 -18.85 6.58 9.09
CA THR A 141 -18.92 8.00 8.67
C THR A 141 -17.96 8.92 9.44
N GLY A 142 -17.35 8.44 10.51
CA GLY A 142 -16.40 9.21 11.33
C GLY A 142 -15.13 9.60 10.58
N THR A 143 -14.48 10.67 11.04
CA THR A 143 -13.19 11.12 10.49
C THR A 143 -12.13 10.05 10.67
N VAL A 144 -11.41 9.73 9.58
CA VAL A 144 -10.31 8.78 9.60
C VAL A 144 -9.09 9.44 10.23
N VAL A 145 -8.55 8.82 11.27
CA VAL A 145 -7.37 9.30 12.03
C VAL A 145 -6.17 8.36 11.93
N GLY A 146 -6.33 7.22 11.28
CA GLY A 146 -5.25 6.27 11.03
C GLY A 146 -5.63 5.27 9.95
N ARG A 147 -4.63 4.79 9.20
CA ARG A 147 -4.78 3.74 8.17
C ARG A 147 -3.66 2.72 8.26
N ALA A 148 -4.00 1.46 7.95
CA ALA A 148 -3.04 0.38 7.84
C ALA A 148 -3.43 -0.60 6.73
N HIS A 149 -2.42 -1.33 6.26
CA HIS A 149 -2.61 -2.50 5.42
C HIS A 149 -2.23 -3.77 6.20
N GLY A 150 -3.00 -4.83 6.03
CA GLY A 150 -2.64 -6.16 6.50
C GLY A 150 -1.67 -6.83 5.54
N ASP A 151 -0.80 -7.66 6.10
CA ASP A 151 0.19 -8.43 5.32
C ASP A 151 -0.36 -9.79 4.85
N ASP A 152 0.53 -10.63 4.34
CA ASP A 152 0.25 -12.00 3.87
C ASP A 152 -0.17 -12.96 4.99
N ARG A 153 -0.04 -12.57 6.26
CA ARG A 153 -0.47 -13.32 7.44
C ARG A 153 -1.69 -12.73 8.11
N GLY A 154 -2.27 -11.66 7.51
CA GLY A 154 -3.37 -10.90 8.08
C GLY A 154 -2.96 -10.01 9.25
N GLU A 155 -1.67 -9.91 9.57
CA GLU A 155 -1.16 -9.02 10.60
C GLU A 155 -1.15 -7.57 10.11
N PHE A 156 -1.49 -6.64 10.98
CA PHE A 156 -1.44 -5.22 10.67
C PHE A 156 -0.85 -4.38 11.81
N LEU A 157 -0.28 -3.25 11.44
CA LEU A 157 0.19 -2.22 12.36
C LEU A 157 -0.53 -0.91 12.03
N LEU A 158 -1.52 -0.56 12.86
CA LEU A 158 -2.29 0.67 12.72
C LEU A 158 -1.73 1.73 13.66
N LEU A 159 -1.13 2.76 13.08
CA LEU A 159 -0.61 3.91 13.81
C LEU A 159 -1.53 5.11 13.57
N LEU A 160 -1.77 5.89 14.61
CA LEU A 160 -2.50 7.14 14.47
C LEU A 160 -1.59 8.18 13.80
N GLY A 161 -2.11 8.83 12.77
CA GLY A 161 -1.41 9.87 12.02
C GLY A 161 -1.51 11.25 12.70
N VAL A 162 -0.97 12.26 12.02
CA VAL A 162 -1.06 13.66 12.45
C VAL A 162 -2.50 14.16 12.52
N GLU A 163 -3.41 13.52 11.82
CA GLU A 163 -4.84 13.79 11.82
C GLU A 163 -5.45 13.59 13.23
N ALA A 164 -4.90 12.67 14.01
CA ALA A 164 -5.30 12.47 15.40
C ALA A 164 -4.94 13.67 16.28
N ALA A 165 -3.89 14.40 15.97
CA ALA A 165 -3.50 15.61 16.72
C ALA A 165 -4.48 16.77 16.53
N ALA A 166 -5.30 16.75 15.48
CA ALA A 166 -6.34 17.75 15.23
C ALA A 166 -7.56 17.63 16.19
N ILE A 167 -7.60 16.58 17.02
CA ILE A 167 -8.69 16.33 17.97
C ILE A 167 -8.64 17.33 19.18
N GLY A 168 -7.61 18.14 19.29
CA GLY A 168 -7.41 19.08 20.40
C GLY A 168 -6.74 18.44 21.61
N ASP A 169 -7.20 18.75 22.84
CA ASP A 169 -6.65 18.16 24.06
C ASP A 169 -6.94 16.66 24.09
N LEU A 170 -5.93 15.87 23.67
CA LEU A 170 -6.03 14.43 23.60
C LEU A 170 -6.09 13.82 25.01
N PRO A 171 -7.13 13.06 25.34
CA PRO A 171 -7.17 12.32 26.60
C PRO A 171 -6.08 11.24 26.61
N PRO A 172 -5.69 10.70 27.78
CA PRO A 172 -4.70 9.64 27.85
C PRO A 172 -5.07 8.37 27.09
N THR A 173 -6.39 8.17 26.89
CA THR A 173 -6.97 7.06 26.10
C THR A 173 -8.06 7.60 25.20
N ILE A 174 -8.09 7.17 23.95
CA ILE A 174 -9.13 7.52 22.98
C ILE A 174 -9.77 6.24 22.41
N ASP A 175 -11.09 6.20 22.40
CA ASP A 175 -11.85 5.12 21.78
C ASP A 175 -12.10 5.44 20.31
N LEU A 176 -11.68 4.54 19.43
CA LEU A 176 -11.84 4.67 17.99
C LEU A 176 -12.57 3.46 17.43
N GLU A 177 -13.34 3.68 16.40
CA GLU A 177 -13.90 2.60 15.58
C GLU A 177 -12.83 2.12 14.61
N VAL A 178 -12.48 0.82 14.68
CA VAL A 178 -11.51 0.20 13.79
C VAL A 178 -12.25 -0.57 12.71
N VAL A 179 -12.30 -0.04 11.51
CA VAL A 179 -12.98 -0.66 10.36
C VAL A 179 -12.00 -1.49 9.57
N VAL A 180 -12.34 -2.76 9.38
CA VAL A 180 -11.55 -3.68 8.55
C VAL A 180 -12.29 -3.94 7.25
N TYR A 181 -11.61 -3.74 6.13
CA TYR A 181 -12.10 -4.00 4.79
C TYR A 181 -11.40 -5.22 4.20
N GLY A 182 -12.16 -6.01 3.48
CA GLY A 182 -11.66 -7.16 2.74
C GLY A 182 -12.49 -7.43 1.50
N PRO A 183 -12.10 -8.39 0.65
CA PRO A 183 -12.83 -8.73 -0.56
C PRO A 183 -14.23 -9.25 -0.24
N LEU A 184 -15.24 -8.75 -1.00
CA LEU A 184 -16.65 -9.16 -0.94
C LEU A 184 -17.14 -9.51 -2.36
N PRO A 185 -17.52 -10.73 -2.66
CA PRO A 185 -17.41 -11.94 -1.83
C PRO A 185 -15.95 -12.35 -1.58
N ALA A 186 -15.74 -13.37 -0.74
CA ALA A 186 -14.39 -13.94 -0.60
C ALA A 186 -13.87 -14.33 -1.99
N PRO A 187 -12.61 -13.99 -2.33
CA PRO A 187 -12.07 -14.33 -3.63
C PRO A 187 -12.11 -15.83 -3.82
N PRO A 188 -12.50 -16.33 -5.00
CA PRO A 188 -12.38 -17.73 -5.30
C PRO A 188 -10.92 -18.13 -5.14
N VAL A 189 -10.67 -19.28 -4.51
CA VAL A 189 -9.31 -19.84 -4.51
C VAL A 189 -8.94 -20.11 -5.96
N PRO A 190 -7.92 -19.46 -6.54
CA PRO A 190 -7.59 -19.68 -7.93
C PRO A 190 -7.29 -21.15 -8.18
N ALA A 191 -7.81 -21.68 -9.26
CA ALA A 191 -7.41 -23.01 -9.71
C ALA A 191 -5.90 -23.03 -9.96
N THR A 192 -5.21 -23.95 -9.35
CA THR A 192 -3.77 -24.11 -9.26
C THR A 192 -2.94 -24.09 -10.55
N PRO A 193 -3.48 -24.32 -11.78
CA PRO A 193 -2.59 -24.37 -12.97
C PRO A 193 -1.99 -23.04 -13.40
N ASP A 194 -2.60 -21.92 -13.03
CA ASP A 194 -2.18 -20.60 -13.54
C ASP A 194 -1.34 -19.76 -12.55
N LEU A 195 -1.09 -20.32 -11.36
CA LEU A 195 -0.25 -19.66 -10.37
C LEU A 195 1.17 -20.22 -10.47
N PRO A 196 2.19 -19.35 -10.51
CA PRO A 196 3.53 -19.80 -10.18
C PRO A 196 3.47 -20.41 -8.79
N SER A 197 3.70 -21.73 -8.68
CA SER A 197 3.59 -22.49 -7.42
C SER A 197 4.50 -21.98 -6.30
N LEU A 198 5.20 -20.86 -6.52
CA LEU A 198 6.19 -20.27 -5.64
C LEU A 198 6.02 -18.75 -5.44
N ASP A 199 4.96 -18.13 -5.96
CA ASP A 199 4.73 -16.69 -5.71
C ASP A 199 3.93 -16.49 -4.41
N PRO A 200 4.56 -16.07 -3.29
CA PRO A 200 3.87 -15.84 -2.03
C PRO A 200 2.88 -14.68 -2.08
N LEU A 201 2.98 -13.83 -3.12
CA LEU A 201 2.16 -12.64 -3.33
C LEU A 201 1.09 -12.83 -4.41
N TRP A 202 0.77 -14.08 -4.76
CA TRP A 202 -0.15 -14.41 -5.85
C TRP A 202 -1.54 -13.76 -5.72
N ASP A 203 -2.03 -13.59 -4.49
CA ASP A 203 -3.33 -13.00 -4.15
C ASP A 203 -3.23 -11.53 -3.71
N LEU A 204 -2.06 -10.89 -3.89
CA LEU A 204 -1.89 -9.47 -3.60
C LEU A 204 -2.85 -8.64 -4.47
N PRO A 205 -3.79 -7.88 -3.87
CA PRO A 205 -4.82 -7.19 -4.64
C PRO A 205 -4.23 -6.10 -5.52
N LEU A 206 -4.73 -6.01 -6.75
CA LEU A 206 -4.37 -4.95 -7.68
C LEU A 206 -5.13 -3.66 -7.33
N GLU A 207 -4.39 -2.62 -7.01
CA GLU A 207 -4.90 -1.28 -6.71
C GLU A 207 -4.79 -0.43 -7.98
N VAL A 208 -5.92 0.06 -8.49
CA VAL A 208 -5.94 0.89 -9.70
C VAL A 208 -5.65 2.33 -9.32
N VAL A 209 -4.53 2.87 -9.82
CA VAL A 209 -4.18 4.28 -9.61
C VAL A 209 -5.06 5.16 -10.51
N PRO A 210 -5.78 6.16 -9.96
CA PRO A 210 -6.62 7.02 -10.77
C PRO A 210 -5.78 7.93 -11.68
N THR A 211 -6.30 8.23 -12.86
CA THR A 211 -5.68 9.16 -13.80
C THR A 211 -5.74 10.61 -13.33
N VAL A 212 -6.74 10.93 -12.51
CA VAL A 212 -6.94 12.24 -11.89
C VAL A 212 -6.42 12.18 -10.46
N ALA A 213 -5.44 13.01 -10.12
CA ALA A 213 -4.72 12.98 -8.85
C ALA A 213 -4.04 11.62 -8.56
N PRO A 214 -3.01 11.25 -9.33
CA PRO A 214 -2.28 10.01 -9.13
C PRO A 214 -1.41 10.03 -7.87
N ASP A 215 -1.41 11.11 -7.10
CA ASP A 215 -0.65 11.25 -5.86
C ASP A 215 -1.33 10.49 -4.73
N ASP A 216 -0.67 9.43 -4.31
CA ASP A 216 -1.13 8.49 -3.29
C ASP A 216 -0.57 8.81 -1.88
N VAL A 217 0.07 9.96 -1.71
CA VAL A 217 0.70 10.38 -0.43
C VAL A 217 -0.35 10.66 0.64
N THR A 218 -1.50 11.17 0.25
CA THR A 218 -2.69 11.22 1.09
C THR A 218 -3.69 10.23 0.54
N PRO A 219 -3.59 8.97 0.89
CA PRO A 219 -4.52 7.99 0.36
C PRO A 219 -5.93 8.33 0.84
N GLY A 220 -6.70 9.01 -0.02
CA GLY A 220 -8.11 8.73 0.00
C GLY A 220 -8.18 7.23 -0.09
N LEU A 221 -8.93 6.57 0.76
CA LEU A 221 -9.01 5.13 0.78
C LEU A 221 -9.41 4.63 -0.60
N GLN A 222 -8.43 4.27 -1.41
CA GLN A 222 -8.68 3.50 -2.61
C GLN A 222 -8.67 2.04 -2.20
N LEU A 223 -9.86 1.53 -1.95
CA LEU A 223 -10.01 0.10 -1.75
C LEU A 223 -9.72 -0.61 -3.08
N PRO A 224 -9.03 -1.74 -3.05
CA PRO A 224 -8.97 -2.63 -4.19
C PRO A 224 -10.39 -2.98 -4.66
N PRO A 225 -10.60 -3.23 -5.97
CA PRO A 225 -11.89 -3.63 -6.48
C PRO A 225 -12.51 -4.79 -5.69
N GLY A 226 -13.78 -4.67 -5.34
CA GLY A 226 -14.51 -5.68 -4.59
C GLY A 226 -14.28 -5.69 -3.07
N TYR A 227 -13.48 -4.77 -2.53
CA TYR A 227 -13.32 -4.64 -1.08
C TYR A 227 -14.49 -3.90 -0.46
N GLY A 228 -14.89 -4.35 0.72
CA GLY A 228 -15.92 -3.74 1.56
C GLY A 228 -15.73 -4.13 3.02
N PHE A 229 -16.66 -3.72 3.87
CA PHE A 229 -16.68 -4.09 5.29
C PHE A 229 -18.01 -4.78 5.62
N THR A 230 -18.04 -5.47 6.78
CA THR A 230 -19.25 -6.10 7.30
C THR A 230 -19.61 -5.50 8.67
N SER A 231 -20.82 -5.79 9.17
CA SER A 231 -21.28 -5.30 10.47
C SER A 231 -20.42 -5.73 11.65
N THR A 232 -19.64 -6.81 11.50
CA THR A 232 -18.75 -7.33 12.55
C THR A 232 -17.31 -6.86 12.42
N SER A 233 -16.96 -6.22 11.31
CA SER A 233 -15.58 -5.81 11.00
C SER A 233 -15.25 -4.38 11.45
N HIS A 234 -16.00 -3.82 12.39
CA HIS A 234 -15.77 -2.47 12.91
C HIS A 234 -15.95 -2.34 14.45
N PRO A 235 -15.16 -3.05 15.26
CA PRO A 235 -15.20 -2.91 16.70
C PRO A 235 -14.68 -1.55 17.16
N THR A 236 -15.18 -1.10 18.32
CA THR A 236 -14.56 0.02 19.05
C THR A 236 -13.34 -0.49 19.81
N VAL A 237 -12.22 0.21 19.67
CA VAL A 237 -10.94 -0.13 20.29
C VAL A 237 -10.37 1.09 21.01
N SER A 238 -9.90 0.90 22.23
CA SER A 238 -9.25 1.94 23.02
C SER A 238 -7.75 2.03 22.68
N PHE A 239 -7.28 3.21 22.33
CA PHE A 239 -5.89 3.54 22.06
C PHE A 239 -5.29 4.31 23.23
N ASP A 240 -4.19 3.82 23.78
CA ASP A 240 -3.44 4.51 24.83
C ASP A 240 -2.43 5.44 24.18
N MET A 241 -2.48 6.73 24.49
CA MET A 241 -1.63 7.75 23.88
C MET A 241 -0.16 7.48 24.18
N GLY A 242 0.67 7.55 23.13
CA GLY A 242 2.11 7.27 23.20
C GLY A 242 2.45 5.81 23.46
N ARG A 243 1.53 4.88 23.22
CA ARG A 243 1.76 3.45 23.39
C ARG A 243 1.30 2.64 22.18
N LEU A 244 2.06 1.59 21.92
CA LEU A 244 1.68 0.55 20.97
C LEU A 244 1.20 -0.67 21.75
N LYS A 245 -0.02 -1.15 21.49
CA LYS A 245 -0.56 -2.33 22.14
C LYS A 245 -1.06 -3.37 21.14
N SER A 246 -1.11 -4.63 21.58
CA SER A 246 -1.74 -5.71 20.82
C SER A 246 -3.21 -5.78 21.15
N VAL A 247 -4.04 -6.08 20.15
CA VAL A 247 -5.48 -6.27 20.30
C VAL A 247 -5.88 -7.68 19.87
N PRO A 248 -7.02 -8.21 20.37
CA PRO A 248 -7.56 -9.48 19.89
C PRO A 248 -7.79 -9.45 18.37
N PRO A 249 -7.84 -10.61 17.70
CA PRO A 249 -8.18 -10.68 16.29
C PRO A 249 -9.51 -10.00 15.97
N ILE A 250 -9.53 -9.19 14.91
CA ILE A 250 -10.74 -8.56 14.38
C ILE A 250 -11.33 -9.51 13.33
N VAL A 251 -12.55 -9.95 13.59
CA VAL A 251 -13.23 -10.94 12.75
C VAL A 251 -14.00 -10.25 11.64
N PHE A 252 -13.72 -10.66 10.43
CA PHE A 252 -14.46 -10.28 9.22
C PHE A 252 -15.39 -11.44 8.84
N GLN A 253 -16.70 -11.21 8.80
CA GLN A 253 -17.71 -12.21 8.47
C GLN A 253 -18.37 -11.93 7.13
#